data_28afff52001916972d89a12fc4b693f6
#
_entry.id   28afff52001916972d89a12fc4b693f6
#
_cell.length_a   1.000
_cell.length_b   1.000
_cell.length_c   1.000
_cell.angle_alpha   90.00
_cell.angle_beta   90.00
_cell.angle_gamma   90.00
#
_symmetry.space_group_name_H-M   'P 1'
#
loop_
_entity.id
_entity.type
_entity.pdbx_description
1 polymer ?
#
loop_
_entity_poly.entity_id
_entity_poly.type
_entity_poly.pdbx_seq_one_letter_code
_entity_poly.pdbx_strand_id
1 'polypeptide(L)'
;MTPAIADPARPVVRVDIAENEDVVVVRQHAREQARRAGFSLLEATKLVTAASELARNTLEHGGGGYAELEVCTDGIRRGVRMRFVDEGPGIPDVEQAMRDGFTTGKGLGLGLGGSRRLVSELDIQTAPGRGTKVTAIRWK
;
A
#
# COMPACT_ATOMS: atom_id res chain seq x y z
N MET A 1 5.81 -5.61 21.10
CA MET A 1 4.83 -4.98 20.17
C MET A 1 3.82 -6.03 19.74
N THR A 2 2.54 -5.74 19.89
CA THR A 2 1.48 -6.64 19.46
C THR A 2 1.32 -6.56 17.94
N PRO A 3 1.40 -7.67 17.20
CA PRO A 3 1.18 -7.63 15.76
C PRO A 3 -0.22 -7.14 15.41
N ALA A 4 -0.33 -6.47 14.28
CA ALA A 4 -1.62 -6.05 13.76
C ALA A 4 -2.43 -7.27 13.33
N ILE A 5 -3.68 -7.33 13.75
CA ILE A 5 -4.61 -8.42 13.45
C ILE A 5 -5.77 -7.86 12.65
N ALA A 6 -6.21 -8.58 11.63
CA ALA A 6 -7.41 -8.22 10.89
C ALA A 6 -8.62 -8.17 11.81
N ASP A 7 -9.48 -7.18 11.62
CA ASP A 7 -10.74 -7.09 12.35
C ASP A 7 -11.69 -8.14 11.79
N PRO A 8 -12.11 -9.15 12.58
CA PRO A 8 -12.96 -10.22 12.06
C PRO A 8 -14.35 -9.75 11.64
N ALA A 9 -14.78 -8.57 12.12
CA ALA A 9 -16.06 -7.99 11.71
C ALA A 9 -15.97 -7.27 10.36
N ARG A 10 -14.78 -7.12 9.79
CA ARG A 10 -14.55 -6.34 8.57
C ARG A 10 -13.64 -7.12 7.64
N PRO A 11 -14.22 -7.75 6.61
CA PRO A 11 -13.45 -8.62 5.73
C PRO A 11 -12.43 -7.86 4.90
N VAL A 12 -11.40 -8.60 4.47
CA VAL A 12 -10.40 -8.10 3.52
C VAL A 12 -11.06 -7.84 2.18
N VAL A 13 -10.72 -6.71 1.58
CA VAL A 13 -11.12 -6.36 0.22
C VAL A 13 -9.93 -6.59 -0.70
N ARG A 14 -10.13 -7.36 -1.76
CA ARG A 14 -9.10 -7.59 -2.78
C ARG A 14 -9.45 -6.84 -4.06
N VAL A 15 -8.47 -6.17 -4.63
CA VAL A 15 -8.59 -5.46 -5.91
C VAL A 15 -7.48 -5.96 -6.82
N ASP A 16 -7.85 -6.54 -7.96
CA ASP A 16 -6.86 -6.91 -8.97
C ASP A 16 -6.41 -5.64 -9.70
N ILE A 17 -5.11 -5.56 -9.95
CA ILE A 17 -4.49 -4.38 -10.56
C ILE A 17 -3.88 -4.80 -11.90
N ALA A 18 -4.55 -4.46 -12.99
CA ALA A 18 -4.12 -4.78 -14.35
C ALA A 18 -4.11 -3.55 -15.25
N GLU A 19 -4.88 -2.54 -14.90
CA GLU A 19 -5.08 -1.34 -15.70
C GLU A 19 -5.10 -0.09 -14.83
N ASN A 20 -4.97 1.09 -15.44
CA ASN A 20 -4.97 2.37 -14.72
C ASN A 20 -6.26 2.58 -13.92
N GLU A 21 -7.39 2.13 -14.44
CA GLU A 21 -8.69 2.23 -13.75
C GLU A 21 -8.68 1.48 -12.41
N ASP A 22 -7.87 0.43 -12.29
CA ASP A 22 -7.80 -0.34 -11.06
C ASP A 22 -7.14 0.45 -9.93
N VAL A 23 -6.25 1.38 -10.26
CA VAL A 23 -5.66 2.30 -9.26
C VAL A 23 -6.76 3.16 -8.64
N VAL A 24 -7.72 3.62 -9.44
CA VAL A 24 -8.87 4.40 -8.95
C VAL A 24 -9.71 3.55 -8.01
N VAL A 25 -9.94 2.28 -8.35
CA VAL A 25 -10.69 1.34 -7.50
C VAL A 25 -9.99 1.13 -6.16
N VAL A 26 -8.66 0.96 -6.18
CA VAL A 26 -7.88 0.85 -4.93
C VAL A 26 -8.07 2.09 -4.05
N ARG A 27 -8.02 3.27 -4.64
CA ARG A 27 -8.22 4.53 -3.91
C ARG A 27 -9.60 4.60 -3.26
N GLN A 28 -10.63 4.17 -3.98
CA GLN A 28 -11.99 4.15 -3.45
C GLN A 28 -12.11 3.20 -2.26
N HIS A 29 -11.53 2.02 -2.35
CA HIS A 29 -11.53 1.08 -1.25
C HIS A 29 -10.69 1.55 -0.07
N ALA A 30 -9.56 2.20 -0.32
CA ALA A 30 -8.75 2.78 0.74
C ALA A 30 -9.55 3.83 1.54
N ARG A 31 -10.29 4.68 0.83
CA ARG A 31 -11.14 5.68 1.46
C ARG A 31 -12.23 5.04 2.31
N GLU A 32 -12.85 3.98 1.81
CA GLU A 32 -13.88 3.26 2.56
C GLU A 32 -13.32 2.58 3.81
N GLN A 33 -12.16 1.96 3.70
CA GLN A 33 -11.51 1.35 4.86
C GLN A 33 -11.12 2.40 5.90
N ALA A 34 -10.62 3.56 5.46
CA ALA A 34 -10.32 4.68 6.35
C ALA A 34 -11.56 5.13 7.11
N ARG A 35 -12.69 5.23 6.42
CA ARG A 35 -13.96 5.58 7.06
C ARG A 35 -14.34 4.56 8.13
N ARG A 36 -14.22 3.28 7.81
CA ARG A 36 -14.55 2.19 8.74
C ARG A 36 -13.62 2.16 9.95
N ALA A 37 -12.37 2.55 9.76
CA ALA A 37 -11.39 2.63 10.86
C ALA A 37 -11.57 3.90 11.71
N GLY A 38 -12.43 4.82 11.28
CA GLY A 38 -12.68 6.06 12.01
C GLY A 38 -11.62 7.13 11.78
N PHE A 39 -10.94 7.10 10.65
CA PHE A 39 -9.91 8.08 10.32
C PHE A 39 -10.49 9.48 10.12
N SER A 40 -9.73 10.49 10.54
CA SER A 40 -10.01 11.87 10.18
C SER A 40 -9.82 12.07 8.68
N LEU A 41 -10.28 13.20 8.16
CA LEU A 41 -10.08 13.54 6.75
C LEU A 41 -8.58 13.56 6.40
N LEU A 42 -7.75 14.14 7.26
CA LEU A 42 -6.31 14.19 7.02
C LEU A 42 -5.68 12.79 7.00
N GLU A 43 -6.04 11.96 7.96
CA GLU A 43 -5.54 10.58 8.02
C GLU A 43 -5.98 9.78 6.79
N ALA A 44 -7.25 9.92 6.40
CA ALA A 44 -7.78 9.25 5.21
C ALA A 44 -7.06 9.71 3.94
N THR A 45 -6.80 11.01 3.81
CA THR A 45 -6.10 11.57 2.65
C THR A 45 -4.69 11.00 2.52
N LYS A 46 -3.97 10.90 3.63
CA LYS A 46 -2.63 10.31 3.64
C LYS A 46 -2.66 8.84 3.24
N LEU A 47 -3.62 8.09 3.76
CA LEU A 47 -3.78 6.67 3.39
C LEU A 47 -4.07 6.50 1.90
N VAL A 48 -5.02 7.28 1.37
CA VAL A 48 -5.42 7.20 -0.03
C VAL A 48 -4.26 7.57 -0.95
N THR A 49 -3.47 8.57 -0.58
CA THR A 49 -2.30 8.97 -1.37
C THR A 49 -1.26 7.84 -1.40
N ALA A 50 -0.97 7.23 -0.25
CA ALA A 50 -0.06 6.09 -0.19
C ALA A 50 -0.60 4.92 -1.03
N ALA A 51 -1.88 4.62 -0.90
CA ALA A 51 -2.51 3.53 -1.67
C ALA A 51 -2.39 3.76 -3.18
N SER A 52 -2.58 5.00 -3.62
CA SER A 52 -2.45 5.37 -5.03
C SER A 52 -1.04 5.13 -5.56
N GLU A 53 -0.02 5.56 -4.81
CA GLU A 53 1.36 5.37 -5.21
C GLU A 53 1.77 3.88 -5.23
N LEU A 54 1.37 3.13 -4.22
CA LEU A 54 1.69 1.71 -4.13
C LEU A 54 0.97 0.91 -5.21
N ALA A 55 -0.27 1.24 -5.53
CA ALA A 55 -1.01 0.59 -6.62
C ALA A 55 -0.38 0.89 -7.97
N ARG A 56 0.06 2.14 -8.18
CA ARG A 56 0.74 2.53 -9.41
C ARG A 56 2.07 1.78 -9.56
N ASN A 57 2.82 1.62 -8.47
CA ASN A 57 4.05 0.82 -8.50
C ASN A 57 3.78 -0.64 -8.86
N THR A 58 2.73 -1.22 -8.32
CA THR A 58 2.31 -2.58 -8.66
C THR A 58 2.05 -2.71 -10.16
N LEU A 59 1.37 -1.72 -10.74
CA LEU A 59 1.03 -1.72 -12.15
C LEU A 59 2.26 -1.47 -13.04
N GLU A 60 2.99 -0.40 -12.77
CA GLU A 60 4.06 0.08 -13.67
C GLU A 60 5.35 -0.71 -13.52
N HIS A 61 5.78 -1.00 -12.30
CA HIS A 61 7.02 -1.74 -12.04
C HIS A 61 6.80 -3.25 -11.98
N GLY A 62 5.69 -3.67 -11.39
CA GLY A 62 5.37 -5.07 -11.23
C GLY A 62 4.70 -5.71 -12.42
N GLY A 63 4.20 -4.91 -13.37
CA GLY A 63 3.43 -5.42 -14.50
C GLY A 63 2.02 -5.85 -14.13
N GLY A 64 1.53 -5.42 -12.97
CA GLY A 64 0.22 -5.80 -12.45
C GLY A 64 0.34 -6.75 -11.28
N GLY A 65 -0.76 -6.98 -10.62
CA GLY A 65 -0.84 -7.82 -9.44
C GLY A 65 -2.16 -7.60 -8.73
N TYR A 66 -2.12 -7.46 -7.41
CA TYR A 66 -3.33 -7.18 -6.65
C TYR A 66 -3.02 -6.43 -5.36
N ALA A 67 -4.05 -5.83 -4.80
CA ALA A 67 -4.01 -5.20 -3.49
C ALA A 67 -5.04 -5.86 -2.58
N GLU A 68 -4.72 -5.96 -1.30
CA GLU A 68 -5.64 -6.36 -0.25
C GLU A 68 -5.68 -5.26 0.80
N LEU A 69 -6.88 -4.85 1.19
CA LEU A 69 -7.07 -3.77 2.17
C LEU A 69 -8.01 -4.27 3.27
N GLU A 70 -7.68 -3.93 4.50
CA GLU A 70 -8.48 -4.33 5.64
C GLU A 70 -8.30 -3.38 6.82
N VAL A 71 -9.32 -3.26 7.65
CA VAL A 71 -9.19 -2.63 8.96
C VAL A 71 -8.46 -3.61 9.87
N CYS A 72 -7.52 -3.12 10.64
CA CYS A 72 -6.74 -3.93 11.57
C CYS A 72 -6.68 -3.27 12.95
N THR A 73 -6.22 -4.02 13.94
CA THR A 73 -6.06 -3.54 15.30
C THR A 73 -4.82 -4.17 15.93
N ASP A 74 -4.18 -3.45 16.86
CA ASP A 74 -3.13 -4.00 17.71
C ASP A 74 -3.62 -4.25 19.14
N GLY A 75 -4.95 -4.21 19.36
CA GLY A 75 -5.56 -4.31 20.66
C GLY A 75 -5.82 -2.96 21.32
N ILE A 76 -5.17 -1.91 20.86
CA ILE A 76 -5.29 -0.54 21.40
C ILE A 76 -5.73 0.42 20.30
N ARG A 77 -5.06 0.36 19.15
CA ARG A 77 -5.31 1.26 18.02
C ARG A 77 -6.04 0.54 16.90
N ARG A 78 -6.83 1.29 16.15
CA ARG A 78 -7.34 0.86 14.86
C ARG A 78 -6.50 1.43 13.76
N GLY A 79 -6.38 0.69 12.67
CA GLY A 79 -5.67 1.14 11.51
C GLY A 79 -6.20 0.49 10.24
N VAL A 80 -5.56 0.81 9.13
CA VAL A 80 -5.81 0.16 7.85
C VAL A 80 -4.50 -0.46 7.38
N ARG A 81 -4.56 -1.73 7.04
CA ARG A 81 -3.44 -2.47 6.46
C ARG A 81 -3.70 -2.69 4.99
N MET A 82 -2.69 -2.43 4.19
CA MET A 82 -2.74 -2.63 2.75
C MET A 82 -1.56 -3.48 2.32
N ARG A 83 -1.81 -4.48 1.49
CA ARG A 83 -0.77 -5.30 0.87
C ARG A 83 -0.87 -5.17 -0.63
N PHE A 84 0.27 -4.95 -1.27
CA PHE A 84 0.38 -4.83 -2.71
C PHE A 84 1.34 -5.90 -3.19
N VAL A 85 0.87 -6.80 -4.02
CA VAL A 85 1.63 -7.98 -4.47
C VAL A 85 1.72 -7.99 -5.98
N ASP A 86 2.93 -8.14 -6.50
CA ASP A 86 3.17 -8.34 -7.92
C ASP A 86 4.17 -9.48 -8.13
N GLU A 87 4.23 -9.98 -9.36
CA GLU A 87 5.17 -11.02 -9.77
C GLU A 87 6.20 -10.48 -10.77
N GLY A 88 6.50 -9.18 -10.67
CA GLY A 88 7.43 -8.51 -11.55
C GLY A 88 8.89 -8.83 -11.24
N PRO A 89 9.80 -7.98 -11.73
CA PRO A 89 11.25 -8.25 -11.62
C PRO A 89 11.82 -8.11 -10.22
N GLY A 90 11.05 -7.61 -9.27
CA GLY A 90 11.56 -7.29 -7.95
C GLY A 90 12.29 -5.96 -7.91
N ILE A 91 12.75 -5.60 -6.73
CA ILE A 91 13.50 -4.36 -6.49
C ILE A 91 14.93 -4.74 -6.10
N PRO A 92 15.93 -4.45 -6.97
CA PRO A 92 17.30 -4.85 -6.68
C PRO A 92 17.92 -4.12 -5.50
N ASP A 93 17.55 -2.85 -5.31
CA ASP A 93 18.09 -2.02 -4.22
C ASP A 93 16.95 -1.27 -3.54
N VAL A 94 16.47 -1.85 -2.43
CA VAL A 94 15.35 -1.29 -1.67
C VAL A 94 15.73 0.05 -1.04
N GLU A 95 16.96 0.23 -0.56
CA GLU A 95 17.38 1.50 0.02
C GLU A 95 17.30 2.62 -1.00
N GLN A 96 17.77 2.37 -2.21
CA GLN A 96 17.70 3.34 -3.29
C GLN A 96 16.24 3.64 -3.66
N ALA A 97 15.40 2.61 -3.73
CA ALA A 97 13.99 2.76 -4.05
C ALA A 97 13.24 3.58 -2.99
N MET A 98 13.74 3.61 -1.76
CA MET A 98 13.14 4.38 -0.67
C MET A 98 13.55 5.84 -0.68
N ARG A 99 14.51 6.24 -1.49
CA ARG A 99 14.93 7.64 -1.58
C ARG A 99 13.85 8.50 -2.22
N ASP A 100 13.72 9.72 -1.71
CA ASP A 100 12.78 10.68 -2.26
C ASP A 100 13.09 11.00 -3.71
N GLY A 101 12.07 11.03 -4.52
CA GLY A 101 12.20 11.37 -5.92
C GLY A 101 12.79 10.29 -6.80
N PHE A 102 13.20 9.15 -6.22
CA PHE A 102 13.71 8.05 -7.03
C PHE A 102 12.60 7.45 -7.88
N THR A 103 12.89 7.29 -9.16
CA THR A 103 11.99 6.63 -10.11
C THR A 103 12.82 5.81 -11.10
N THR A 104 12.31 4.63 -11.47
CA THR A 104 12.96 3.75 -12.44
C THR A 104 12.27 3.80 -13.80
N GLY A 105 11.72 4.91 -14.17
CA GLY A 105 11.06 5.03 -15.46
C GLY A 105 10.03 6.12 -15.49
N LYS A 106 8.83 5.77 -15.93
CA LYS A 106 7.78 6.74 -16.23
C LYS A 106 7.05 7.29 -15.00
N GLY A 107 7.40 6.86 -13.82
CA GLY A 107 6.72 7.32 -12.62
C GLY A 107 7.09 8.76 -12.29
N LEU A 108 6.10 9.56 -12.02
CA LEU A 108 6.30 10.89 -11.43
C LEU A 108 6.52 10.74 -9.94
N GLY A 109 6.82 9.55 -9.54
CA GLY A 109 6.53 9.07 -8.23
C GLY A 109 7.20 9.74 -7.10
N LEU A 110 6.43 9.84 -6.08
CA LEU A 110 6.97 9.91 -4.75
C LEU A 110 7.73 8.65 -4.43
N GLY A 111 7.51 7.59 -5.21
CA GLY A 111 8.11 6.30 -5.00
C GLY A 111 7.76 5.71 -3.65
N LEU A 112 8.53 4.73 -3.21
CA LEU A 112 8.32 4.07 -1.92
C LEU A 112 8.66 4.99 -0.75
N GLY A 113 9.63 5.89 -0.92
CA GLY A 113 10.01 6.86 0.11
C GLY A 113 8.88 7.80 0.49
N GLY A 114 8.15 8.29 -0.53
CA GLY A 114 6.97 9.13 -0.30
C GLY A 114 5.86 8.38 0.41
N SER A 115 5.60 7.14 0.01
CA SER A 115 4.60 6.29 0.66
C SER A 115 4.96 6.04 2.12
N ARG A 116 6.23 5.81 2.41
CA ARG A 116 6.69 5.57 3.78
C ARG A 116 6.35 6.72 4.73
N ARG A 117 6.42 7.94 4.25
CA ARG A 117 6.09 9.12 5.06
C ARG A 117 4.61 9.23 5.38
N LEU A 118 3.78 8.60 4.57
CA LEU A 118 2.32 8.70 4.68
C LEU A 118 1.71 7.59 5.52
N VAL A 119 2.50 6.59 5.89
CA VAL A 119 2.02 5.44 6.67
C VAL A 119 2.84 5.28 7.94
N SER A 120 2.31 4.49 8.87
CA SER A 120 2.97 4.25 10.16
C SER A 120 4.06 3.19 10.04
N GLU A 121 3.81 2.17 9.23
CA GLU A 121 4.71 1.04 9.04
C GLU A 121 4.73 0.66 7.56
N LEU A 122 5.90 0.35 7.05
CA LEU A 122 6.06 -0.11 5.68
C LEU A 122 7.06 -1.25 5.66
N ASP A 123 6.64 -2.41 5.14
CA ASP A 123 7.49 -3.58 4.97
C ASP A 123 7.54 -3.96 3.50
N ILE A 124 8.74 -4.24 3.00
CA ILE A 124 8.94 -4.61 1.62
C ILE A 124 9.65 -5.95 1.56
N GLN A 125 8.99 -6.94 0.96
CA GLN A 125 9.55 -8.25 0.69
C GLN A 125 9.73 -8.39 -0.80
N THR A 126 10.97 -8.51 -1.23
CA THR A 126 11.29 -8.56 -2.66
C THR A 126 12.53 -9.42 -2.89
N ALA A 127 12.61 -10.03 -4.06
CA ALA A 127 13.79 -10.74 -4.54
C ALA A 127 13.85 -10.62 -6.05
N PRO A 128 15.06 -10.52 -6.64
CA PRO A 128 15.18 -10.42 -8.10
C PRO A 128 14.45 -11.59 -8.79
N GLY A 129 13.59 -11.24 -9.74
CA GLY A 129 12.82 -12.23 -10.49
C GLY A 129 11.65 -12.86 -9.77
N ARG A 130 11.36 -12.45 -8.52
CA ARG A 130 10.30 -13.06 -7.71
C ARG A 130 9.19 -12.09 -7.32
N GLY A 131 9.22 -10.89 -7.88
CA GLY A 131 8.21 -9.90 -7.59
C GLY A 131 8.43 -9.17 -6.28
N THR A 132 7.40 -8.45 -5.85
CA THR A 132 7.46 -7.59 -4.68
C THR A 132 6.15 -7.66 -3.91
N LYS A 133 6.26 -7.72 -2.59
CA LYS A 133 5.12 -7.60 -1.69
C LYS A 133 5.39 -6.42 -0.74
N VAL A 134 4.53 -5.43 -0.80
CA VAL A 134 4.60 -4.26 0.09
C VAL A 134 3.43 -4.32 1.05
N THR A 135 3.72 -4.25 2.34
CA THR A 135 2.69 -4.16 3.38
C THR A 135 2.82 -2.80 4.05
N ALA A 136 1.75 -2.05 4.05
CA ALA A 136 1.68 -0.71 4.66
C ALA A 136 0.56 -0.68 5.68
N ILE A 137 0.83 -0.09 6.85
CA ILE A 137 -0.16 0.10 7.90
C ILE A 137 -0.14 1.55 8.31
N ARG A 138 -1.33 2.17 8.34
CA ARG A 138 -1.50 3.47 8.97
C ARG A 138 -2.42 3.30 10.18
N TRP A 139 -1.92 3.71 11.33
CA TRP A 139 -2.69 3.72 12.57
C TRP A 139 -3.48 5.04 12.69
N LYS A 140 -4.65 4.91 13.26
CA LYS A 140 -5.48 6.07 13.58
C LYS A 140 -4.80 6.91 14.66
#